data_d8f0ede6bafc7ab5e85210f78869de51
#
_entry.id   d8f0ede6bafc7ab5e85210f78869de51
#
_cell.length_a   1.000
_cell.length_b   1.000
_cell.length_c   1.000
_cell.angle_alpha   90.00
_cell.angle_beta   90.00
_cell.angle_gamma   90.00
#
_symmetry.space_group_name_H-M   'P 1'
#
loop_
_entity.id
_entity.type
_entity.pdbx_description
1 polymer ?
#
loop_
_entity_poly.entity_id
_entity_poly.type
_entity_poly.pdbx_seq_one_letter_code
_entity_poly.pdbx_strand_id
1 'polypeptide(L)'
;MSDIAGAIGQEVAYVQPSPATSQPPPFSTHGPLAWVRRRLFSDPTSTALTIIAILVLALLAPWMWGVFRFVVLDAVWSAQDGAACRGVGKGACWAFIENNVSYFIYAAYPDHWRVNLWMAIGGALVLWLLWPNAPKRGLGGILLLALFPLLTYVLPSGFTRSPISVASDFPLPAIDSLGSLFQPVEISGMLAAVGRAIGSFFPDWMVLPGWLAAVLGIIGLAADWTLGLVLYWVALILQAVLALVSWFVELADSIVALPFNILDGSNAAGRPPEELWALEKVPTEKWGGLFVNLLIAIVGIVASLPIGILLALGRRSKMPIVKVLSVIFIEFVRGVPFITVLFMANTMLPIFVPDEWSPDKLLRPLVGVALFSAAYMAENVRGGLQAIPKGQHEGAMALGISYWKMIRLIVLPQTLMLIIPSIVNSFIGLFKDTTLVAVVGIPDFLKAIEVRRLDPKWAGPTISSTGYLFAAIVFFIFCFGMARYSIYMERKLNAGKRH
;
A
#
# COMPACT_ATOMS: atom_id res chain seq x y z
N MET A 1 -74.13 -26.97 42.28
CA MET A 1 -72.83 -27.13 41.71
C MET A 1 -72.80 -28.19 40.63
N SER A 2 -73.54 -28.00 39.57
CA SER A 2 -73.74 -29.00 38.50
C SER A 2 -74.16 -28.35 37.18
N ASP A 3 -73.68 -27.17 36.79
CA ASP A 3 -74.14 -26.58 35.51
C ASP A 3 -73.04 -25.66 34.86
N ILE A 4 -71.75 -25.95 35.07
CA ILE A 4 -70.67 -25.21 34.38
C ILE A 4 -69.83 -26.13 33.48
N ALA A 5 -70.17 -27.39 33.33
CA ALA A 5 -69.41 -28.36 32.54
C ALA A 5 -69.90 -28.51 31.07
N GLY A 6 -70.83 -27.65 30.61
CA GLY A 6 -71.47 -27.81 29.28
C GLY A 6 -71.07 -26.77 28.20
N ALA A 7 -70.18 -25.86 28.50
CA ALA A 7 -69.89 -24.76 27.57
C ALA A 7 -68.42 -24.73 27.07
N ILE A 8 -67.68 -25.84 27.05
CA ILE A 8 -66.52 -25.97 26.25
C ILE A 8 -66.94 -26.28 24.81
N GLY A 9 -67.20 -25.25 24.04
CA GLY A 9 -67.55 -25.34 22.65
C GLY A 9 -66.53 -26.25 21.92
N GLN A 10 -67.03 -27.31 21.35
CA GLN A 10 -66.35 -28.04 20.32
C GLN A 10 -66.07 -27.05 19.22
N GLU A 11 -64.82 -26.61 19.12
CA GLU A 11 -64.31 -26.06 17.86
C GLU A 11 -64.47 -27.14 16.81
N VAL A 12 -65.61 -27.11 16.12
CA VAL A 12 -65.83 -27.92 14.93
C VAL A 12 -64.84 -27.42 13.90
N ALA A 13 -63.66 -28.08 13.79
CA ALA A 13 -62.74 -27.86 12.70
C ALA A 13 -63.52 -28.02 11.39
N TYR A 14 -63.78 -26.92 10.69
CA TYR A 14 -64.45 -26.95 9.40
C TYR A 14 -63.54 -27.72 8.42
N VAL A 15 -63.82 -28.98 8.25
CA VAL A 15 -63.23 -29.81 7.22
C VAL A 15 -64.00 -29.55 5.94
N GLN A 16 -63.39 -28.82 5.03
CA GLN A 16 -63.96 -28.56 3.71
C GLN A 16 -64.16 -29.89 2.97
N PRO A 17 -65.36 -30.28 2.60
CA PRO A 17 -65.69 -31.64 2.08
C PRO A 17 -65.11 -31.93 0.67
N SER A 18 -64.58 -30.95 0.03
CA SER A 18 -63.86 -31.09 -1.22
C SER A 18 -62.67 -30.14 -1.26
N PRO A 19 -61.48 -30.56 -1.79
CA PRO A 19 -60.38 -29.63 -1.96
C PRO A 19 -60.84 -28.47 -2.85
N ALA A 20 -60.64 -27.24 -2.36
CA ALA A 20 -60.92 -26.05 -3.16
C ALA A 20 -60.17 -26.16 -4.51
N THR A 21 -60.91 -26.06 -5.61
CA THR A 21 -60.30 -26.01 -6.94
C THR A 21 -59.30 -24.87 -6.94
N SER A 22 -58.01 -25.22 -7.16
CA SER A 22 -56.94 -24.23 -7.22
C SER A 22 -57.23 -23.27 -8.37
N GLN A 23 -57.74 -22.09 -8.03
CA GLN A 23 -57.88 -21.05 -9.04
C GLN A 23 -56.49 -20.62 -9.50
N PRO A 24 -56.24 -20.50 -10.80
CA PRO A 24 -54.97 -19.98 -11.26
C PRO A 24 -54.74 -18.59 -10.65
N PRO A 25 -53.53 -18.24 -10.23
CA PRO A 25 -53.29 -16.94 -9.66
C PRO A 25 -53.76 -15.86 -10.64
N PRO A 26 -54.36 -14.76 -10.17
CA PRO A 26 -54.98 -13.72 -11.02
C PRO A 26 -54.01 -13.07 -11.99
N PHE A 27 -52.72 -13.32 -11.82
CA PHE A 27 -51.64 -12.86 -12.73
C PHE A 27 -50.59 -13.96 -12.89
N SER A 28 -49.91 -14.01 -14.05
CA SER A 28 -48.81 -14.95 -14.27
C SER A 28 -47.74 -14.76 -13.21
N THR A 29 -47.47 -15.81 -12.42
CA THR A 29 -46.47 -15.82 -11.35
C THR A 29 -45.06 -16.06 -11.91
N HIS A 30 -44.96 -16.43 -13.19
CA HIS A 30 -43.71 -16.73 -13.90
C HIS A 30 -43.51 -15.78 -15.09
N GLY A 31 -42.25 -15.44 -15.38
CA GLY A 31 -41.89 -14.58 -16.50
C GLY A 31 -41.32 -13.21 -16.08
N PRO A 32 -40.73 -12.46 -17.04
CA PRO A 32 -40.06 -11.19 -16.76
C PRO A 32 -41.01 -10.12 -16.21
N LEU A 33 -42.26 -10.08 -16.67
CA LEU A 33 -43.31 -9.16 -16.16
C LEU A 33 -43.68 -9.43 -14.71
N ALA A 34 -43.80 -10.69 -14.33
CA ALA A 34 -44.08 -11.08 -12.95
C ALA A 34 -42.89 -10.74 -12.02
N TRP A 35 -41.66 -10.90 -12.50
CA TRP A 35 -40.44 -10.48 -11.79
C TRP A 35 -40.40 -8.96 -11.55
N VAL A 36 -40.66 -8.17 -12.62
CA VAL A 36 -40.71 -6.70 -12.54
C VAL A 36 -41.76 -6.24 -11.52
N ARG A 37 -42.99 -6.80 -11.59
CA ARG A 37 -44.06 -6.42 -10.66
C ARG A 37 -43.74 -6.76 -9.22
N ARG A 38 -43.21 -7.96 -8.96
CA ARG A 38 -42.86 -8.40 -7.58
C ARG A 38 -41.67 -7.70 -6.97
N ARG A 39 -40.66 -7.27 -7.81
CA ARG A 39 -39.44 -6.66 -7.31
C ARG A 39 -39.43 -5.15 -7.34
N LEU A 40 -40.09 -4.55 -8.33
CA LEU A 40 -40.04 -3.12 -8.57
C LEU A 40 -41.32 -2.39 -8.15
N PHE A 41 -42.46 -3.09 -8.15
CA PHE A 41 -43.81 -2.53 -7.86
C PHE A 41 -44.56 -3.34 -6.83
N SER A 42 -43.88 -3.93 -5.85
CA SER A 42 -44.50 -4.74 -4.80
C SER A 42 -45.33 -3.90 -3.85
N ASP A 43 -44.82 -2.76 -3.43
CA ASP A 43 -45.39 -1.87 -2.42
C ASP A 43 -45.38 -0.42 -2.88
N PRO A 44 -46.17 0.49 -2.26
CA PRO A 44 -46.15 1.91 -2.61
C PRO A 44 -44.75 2.53 -2.49
N THR A 45 -43.95 2.14 -1.50
CA THR A 45 -42.59 2.59 -1.29
C THR A 45 -41.65 2.10 -2.38
N SER A 46 -41.70 0.81 -2.74
CA SER A 46 -40.94 0.23 -3.84
C SER A 46 -41.29 0.86 -5.18
N THR A 47 -42.59 1.13 -5.40
CA THR A 47 -43.08 1.82 -6.58
C THR A 47 -42.56 3.23 -6.66
N ALA A 48 -42.60 4.02 -5.59
CA ALA A 48 -42.05 5.37 -5.54
C ALA A 48 -40.54 5.38 -5.81
N LEU A 49 -39.77 4.50 -5.18
CA LEU A 49 -38.33 4.35 -5.41
C LEU A 49 -38.02 3.97 -6.84
N THR A 50 -38.81 3.08 -7.45
CA THR A 50 -38.66 2.66 -8.85
C THR A 50 -38.91 3.82 -9.79
N ILE A 51 -39.98 4.61 -9.56
CA ILE A 51 -40.26 5.80 -10.37
C ILE A 51 -39.13 6.82 -10.25
N ILE A 52 -38.65 7.10 -9.03
CA ILE A 52 -37.53 7.99 -8.80
C ILE A 52 -36.27 7.49 -9.55
N ALA A 53 -35.97 6.18 -9.45
CA ALA A 53 -34.83 5.59 -10.16
C ALA A 53 -34.96 5.73 -11.68
N ILE A 54 -36.15 5.49 -12.23
CA ILE A 54 -36.41 5.66 -13.68
C ILE A 54 -36.24 7.14 -14.09
N LEU A 55 -36.75 8.08 -13.31
CA LEU A 55 -36.58 9.51 -13.56
C LEU A 55 -35.11 9.91 -13.55
N VAL A 56 -34.34 9.44 -12.53
CA VAL A 56 -32.89 9.69 -12.46
C VAL A 56 -32.17 9.11 -13.68
N LEU A 57 -32.49 7.88 -14.07
CA LEU A 57 -31.91 7.26 -15.27
C LEU A 57 -32.28 8.00 -16.55
N ALA A 58 -33.53 8.47 -16.66
CA ALA A 58 -33.98 9.26 -17.81
C ALA A 58 -33.25 10.63 -17.90
N LEU A 59 -33.00 11.27 -16.75
CA LEU A 59 -32.21 12.50 -16.67
C LEU A 59 -30.72 12.27 -17.01
N LEU A 60 -30.17 11.12 -16.64
CA LEU A 60 -28.79 10.75 -16.91
C LEU A 60 -28.58 10.21 -18.34
N ALA A 61 -29.64 9.70 -18.99
CA ALA A 61 -29.54 9.07 -20.31
C ALA A 61 -28.92 9.98 -21.38
N PRO A 62 -29.28 11.26 -21.50
CA PRO A 62 -28.67 12.16 -22.52
C PRO A 62 -27.17 12.37 -22.23
N TRP A 63 -26.79 12.49 -20.95
CA TRP A 63 -25.40 12.63 -20.54
C TRP A 63 -24.62 11.33 -20.84
N MET A 64 -25.16 10.16 -20.47
CA MET A 64 -24.55 8.86 -20.80
C MET A 64 -24.40 8.65 -22.30
N TRP A 65 -25.41 9.06 -23.08
CA TRP A 65 -25.34 9.04 -24.55
C TRP A 65 -24.23 9.96 -25.07
N GLY A 66 -24.08 11.15 -24.50
CA GLY A 66 -22.99 12.09 -24.82
C GLY A 66 -21.63 11.48 -24.54
N VAL A 67 -21.46 10.83 -23.37
CA VAL A 67 -20.22 10.12 -23.02
C VAL A 67 -19.95 8.96 -23.98
N PHE A 68 -20.96 8.17 -24.33
CA PHE A 68 -20.82 7.06 -25.26
C PHE A 68 -20.42 7.55 -26.66
N ARG A 69 -21.06 8.62 -27.17
CA ARG A 69 -20.66 9.27 -28.43
C ARG A 69 -19.22 9.73 -28.37
N PHE A 70 -18.83 10.46 -27.33
CA PHE A 70 -17.48 10.96 -27.14
C PHE A 70 -16.43 9.86 -27.14
N VAL A 71 -16.69 8.76 -26.41
CA VAL A 71 -15.72 7.67 -26.20
C VAL A 71 -15.62 6.72 -27.39
N VAL A 72 -16.74 6.50 -28.11
CA VAL A 72 -16.84 5.41 -29.10
C VAL A 72 -17.18 5.93 -30.51
N LEU A 73 -18.26 6.69 -30.68
CA LEU A 73 -18.77 7.01 -32.01
C LEU A 73 -18.00 8.15 -32.70
N ASP A 74 -17.73 9.23 -31.97
CA ASP A 74 -17.01 10.39 -32.47
C ASP A 74 -15.49 10.28 -32.26
N ALA A 75 -15.01 9.13 -31.69
CA ALA A 75 -13.63 8.89 -31.33
C ALA A 75 -12.70 8.73 -32.54
N VAL A 76 -11.47 9.21 -32.39
CA VAL A 76 -10.39 9.01 -33.36
C VAL A 76 -9.49 7.87 -32.84
N TRP A 77 -9.57 6.73 -33.53
CA TRP A 77 -8.90 5.51 -33.11
C TRP A 77 -7.44 5.40 -33.52
N SER A 78 -7.13 5.87 -34.75
CA SER A 78 -5.77 5.83 -35.28
C SER A 78 -5.44 7.15 -36.00
N ALA A 79 -4.29 7.71 -35.72
CA ALA A 79 -3.72 8.89 -36.41
C ALA A 79 -2.22 8.97 -36.07
N GLN A 80 -1.44 9.59 -36.95
CA GLN A 80 0.00 9.79 -36.71
C GLN A 80 0.31 11.03 -35.85
N ASP A 81 -0.64 11.94 -35.76
CA ASP A 81 -0.55 13.19 -34.99
C ASP A 81 -1.92 13.65 -34.45
N GLY A 82 -1.89 14.68 -33.61
CA GLY A 82 -3.09 15.26 -33.01
C GLY A 82 -3.95 16.13 -33.96
N ALA A 83 -3.52 16.37 -35.19
CA ALA A 83 -4.29 17.19 -36.15
C ALA A 83 -5.66 16.56 -36.42
N ALA A 84 -5.72 15.25 -36.54
CA ALA A 84 -6.97 14.51 -36.72
C ALA A 84 -7.95 14.64 -35.53
N CYS A 85 -7.45 14.95 -34.33
CA CYS A 85 -8.24 15.08 -33.11
C CYS A 85 -8.68 16.53 -32.81
N ARG A 86 -8.20 17.52 -33.58
CA ARG A 86 -8.50 18.96 -33.37
C ARG A 86 -9.80 19.43 -34.02
N GLY A 87 -10.42 18.59 -34.87
CA GLY A 87 -11.65 18.96 -35.59
C GLY A 87 -12.84 19.17 -34.65
N VAL A 88 -13.75 20.09 -35.08
CA VAL A 88 -15.02 20.32 -34.39
C VAL A 88 -15.86 19.03 -34.40
N GLY A 89 -16.45 18.67 -33.27
CA GLY A 89 -17.30 17.47 -33.13
C GLY A 89 -16.52 16.15 -32.97
N LYS A 90 -15.19 16.18 -32.88
CA LYS A 90 -14.39 15.00 -32.59
C LYS A 90 -14.48 14.62 -31.11
N GLY A 91 -14.56 13.32 -30.86
CA GLY A 91 -14.60 12.74 -29.53
C GLY A 91 -13.20 12.41 -28.97
N ALA A 92 -13.11 11.31 -28.22
CA ALA A 92 -11.88 10.85 -27.63
C ALA A 92 -10.82 10.52 -28.69
N CYS A 93 -9.59 10.95 -28.43
CA CYS A 93 -8.45 10.71 -29.31
C CYS A 93 -7.67 9.47 -28.85
N TRP A 94 -8.13 8.27 -29.17
CA TRP A 94 -7.43 7.03 -28.80
C TRP A 94 -6.10 6.87 -29.52
N ALA A 95 -5.94 7.49 -30.69
CA ALA A 95 -4.67 7.57 -31.40
C ALA A 95 -3.54 8.19 -30.54
N PHE A 96 -3.88 9.16 -29.66
CA PHE A 96 -2.93 9.70 -28.67
C PHE A 96 -2.45 8.63 -27.71
N ILE A 97 -3.36 7.78 -27.24
CA ILE A 97 -3.01 6.68 -26.30
C ILE A 97 -2.16 5.65 -27.03
N GLU A 98 -2.57 5.19 -28.21
CA GLU A 98 -1.84 4.19 -29.02
C GLU A 98 -0.38 4.59 -29.23
N ASN A 99 -0.14 5.83 -29.65
CA ASN A 99 1.21 6.32 -29.95
C ASN A 99 2.07 6.63 -28.71
N ASN A 100 1.46 6.78 -27.52
CA ASN A 100 2.19 7.16 -26.30
C ASN A 100 2.09 6.11 -25.18
N VAL A 101 1.44 4.96 -25.40
CA VAL A 101 1.26 3.94 -24.35
C VAL A 101 2.57 3.46 -23.75
N SER A 102 3.61 3.33 -24.57
CA SER A 102 4.95 2.96 -24.08
C SER A 102 5.48 3.99 -23.09
N TYR A 103 5.36 5.28 -23.42
CA TYR A 103 5.77 6.35 -22.50
C TYR A 103 4.91 6.39 -21.22
N PHE A 104 3.63 6.09 -21.31
CA PHE A 104 2.76 6.03 -20.12
C PHE A 104 3.12 4.89 -19.18
N ILE A 105 3.65 3.78 -19.72
CA ILE A 105 4.07 2.64 -18.89
C ILE A 105 5.46 2.85 -18.31
N TYR A 106 6.42 3.32 -19.11
CA TYR A 106 7.85 3.33 -18.76
C TYR A 106 8.44 4.73 -18.54
N ALA A 107 7.72 5.80 -18.94
CA ALA A 107 8.22 7.17 -18.99
C ALA A 107 9.53 7.26 -19.82
N ALA A 108 10.60 7.80 -19.24
CA ALA A 108 11.91 7.94 -19.88
C ALA A 108 12.84 6.72 -19.71
N TYR A 109 12.33 5.61 -19.18
CA TYR A 109 13.12 4.40 -18.95
C TYR A 109 13.54 3.77 -20.29
N PRO A 110 14.84 3.52 -20.54
CA PRO A 110 15.33 3.13 -21.87
C PRO A 110 15.05 1.65 -22.20
N ASP A 111 15.26 0.75 -21.24
CA ASP A 111 15.25 -0.70 -21.45
C ASP A 111 13.93 -1.35 -21.07
N HIS A 112 12.88 -1.16 -21.84
CA HIS A 112 11.53 -1.63 -21.53
C HIS A 112 11.45 -3.13 -21.21
N TRP A 113 12.32 -3.97 -21.78
CA TRP A 113 12.33 -5.41 -21.53
C TRP A 113 12.64 -5.76 -20.07
N ARG A 114 13.48 -4.99 -19.38
CA ARG A 114 13.80 -5.18 -17.96
C ARG A 114 12.56 -4.99 -17.09
N VAL A 115 11.84 -3.91 -17.35
CA VAL A 115 10.57 -3.59 -16.65
C VAL A 115 9.53 -4.65 -16.95
N ASN A 116 9.42 -5.12 -18.21
CA ASN A 116 8.49 -6.17 -18.59
C ASN A 116 8.79 -7.48 -17.87
N LEU A 117 10.07 -7.86 -17.78
CA LEU A 117 10.50 -9.06 -17.06
C LEU A 117 10.20 -8.92 -15.55
N TRP A 118 10.48 -7.76 -14.97
CA TRP A 118 10.16 -7.46 -13.59
C TRP A 118 8.66 -7.56 -13.32
N MET A 119 7.82 -6.94 -14.17
CA MET A 119 6.36 -7.02 -14.07
C MET A 119 5.84 -8.46 -14.25
N ALA A 120 6.42 -9.22 -15.17
CA ALA A 120 6.04 -10.60 -15.40
C ALA A 120 6.35 -11.49 -14.18
N ILE A 121 7.56 -11.36 -13.61
CA ILE A 121 7.96 -12.14 -12.43
C ILE A 121 7.11 -11.70 -11.21
N GLY A 122 6.97 -10.40 -10.98
CA GLY A 122 6.13 -9.88 -9.90
C GLY A 122 4.67 -10.30 -10.03
N GLY A 123 4.12 -10.18 -11.23
CA GLY A 123 2.77 -10.63 -11.55
C GLY A 123 2.59 -12.13 -11.34
N ALA A 124 3.55 -12.95 -11.78
CA ALA A 124 3.53 -14.40 -11.59
C ALA A 124 3.59 -14.78 -10.10
N LEU A 125 4.43 -14.13 -9.30
CA LEU A 125 4.49 -14.32 -7.85
C LEU A 125 3.17 -13.94 -7.16
N VAL A 126 2.60 -12.80 -7.53
CA VAL A 126 1.30 -12.36 -7.01
C VAL A 126 0.21 -13.35 -7.40
N LEU A 127 0.13 -13.76 -8.67
CA LEU A 127 -0.84 -14.73 -9.14
C LEU A 127 -0.67 -16.07 -8.43
N TRP A 128 0.56 -16.52 -8.20
CA TRP A 128 0.81 -17.75 -7.43
C TRP A 128 0.29 -17.65 -6.00
N LEU A 129 0.56 -16.53 -5.30
CA LEU A 129 0.02 -16.31 -3.95
C LEU A 129 -1.51 -16.27 -3.94
N LEU A 130 -2.09 -15.69 -4.97
CA LEU A 130 -3.54 -15.52 -5.11
C LEU A 130 -4.24 -16.82 -5.55
N TRP A 131 -3.51 -17.79 -6.13
CA TRP A 131 -4.10 -19.03 -6.62
C TRP A 131 -4.75 -19.84 -5.48
N PRO A 132 -6.02 -20.29 -5.63
CA PRO A 132 -6.79 -20.89 -4.52
C PRO A 132 -6.14 -22.10 -3.85
N ASN A 133 -5.44 -22.93 -4.63
CA ASN A 133 -4.81 -24.18 -4.19
C ASN A 133 -3.29 -24.18 -4.39
N ALA A 134 -2.68 -22.98 -4.42
CA ALA A 134 -1.24 -22.87 -4.64
C ALA A 134 -0.44 -23.70 -3.61
N PRO A 135 0.45 -24.59 -4.07
CA PRO A 135 1.35 -25.31 -3.17
C PRO A 135 2.34 -24.33 -2.54
N LYS A 136 2.74 -24.60 -1.29
CA LYS A 136 3.82 -23.87 -0.60
C LYS A 136 3.65 -22.34 -0.61
N ARG A 137 2.44 -21.81 -0.33
CA ARG A 137 2.18 -20.35 -0.26
C ARG A 137 3.14 -19.59 0.63
N GLY A 138 3.61 -20.21 1.72
CA GLY A 138 4.63 -19.62 2.58
C GLY A 138 5.92 -19.29 1.85
N LEU A 139 6.36 -20.20 0.95
CA LEU A 139 7.51 -19.95 0.09
C LEU A 139 7.27 -18.78 -0.88
N GLY A 140 6.08 -18.72 -1.50
CA GLY A 140 5.71 -17.58 -2.37
C GLY A 140 5.72 -16.24 -1.62
N GLY A 141 5.29 -16.22 -0.36
CA GLY A 141 5.39 -15.05 0.50
C GLY A 141 6.83 -14.64 0.82
N ILE A 142 7.70 -15.61 1.11
CA ILE A 142 9.13 -15.37 1.34
C ILE A 142 9.79 -14.86 0.06
N LEU A 143 9.49 -15.45 -1.09
CA LEU A 143 10.00 -14.99 -2.38
C LEU A 143 9.55 -13.57 -2.71
N LEU A 144 8.29 -13.23 -2.42
CA LEU A 144 7.81 -11.86 -2.61
C LEU A 144 8.48 -10.86 -1.67
N LEU A 145 8.70 -11.24 -0.41
CA LEU A 145 9.31 -10.36 0.60
C LEU A 145 10.81 -10.20 0.44
N ALA A 146 11.53 -11.24 0.02
CA ALA A 146 13.00 -11.25 -0.04
C ALA A 146 13.53 -11.13 -1.47
N LEU A 147 13.03 -11.95 -2.40
CA LEU A 147 13.53 -11.99 -3.77
C LEU A 147 13.03 -10.84 -4.63
N PHE A 148 11.78 -10.39 -4.41
CA PHE A 148 11.21 -9.34 -5.26
C PHE A 148 11.86 -7.96 -5.07
N PRO A 149 12.20 -7.50 -3.86
CA PRO A 149 13.05 -6.30 -3.68
C PRO A 149 14.42 -6.42 -4.34
N LEU A 150 15.05 -7.61 -4.23
CA LEU A 150 16.32 -7.88 -4.90
C LEU A 150 16.17 -7.82 -6.43
N LEU A 151 15.14 -8.45 -6.99
CA LEU A 151 14.83 -8.35 -8.42
C LEU A 151 14.54 -6.92 -8.86
N THR A 152 13.89 -6.13 -7.99
CA THR A 152 13.64 -4.70 -8.25
C THR A 152 14.95 -3.91 -8.33
N TYR A 153 15.91 -4.25 -7.49
CA TYR A 153 17.23 -3.64 -7.56
C TYR A 153 18.00 -4.10 -8.80
N VAL A 154 18.05 -5.40 -9.05
CA VAL A 154 18.86 -5.98 -10.15
C VAL A 154 18.32 -5.63 -11.54
N LEU A 155 17.02 -5.86 -11.81
CA LEU A 155 16.47 -5.72 -13.16
C LEU A 155 16.27 -4.25 -13.57
N PRO A 156 15.53 -3.42 -12.82
CA PRO A 156 15.33 -2.04 -13.22
C PRO A 156 16.54 -1.12 -13.01
N SER A 157 17.30 -1.24 -11.91
CA SER A 157 18.44 -0.34 -11.69
C SER A 157 19.68 -0.69 -12.49
N GLY A 158 19.92 -1.99 -12.72
CA GLY A 158 21.13 -2.45 -13.38
C GLY A 158 22.38 -2.31 -12.51
N PHE A 159 23.55 -2.68 -13.05
CA PHE A 159 24.85 -2.62 -12.36
C PHE A 159 25.80 -1.74 -13.13
N THR A 160 26.77 -1.16 -12.43
CA THR A 160 27.98 -0.67 -13.05
C THR A 160 28.88 -1.83 -13.45
N ARG A 161 29.68 -1.66 -14.49
CA ARG A 161 30.45 -2.68 -15.22
C ARG A 161 31.38 -3.59 -14.41
N SER A 162 31.62 -3.34 -13.13
CA SER A 162 32.39 -4.26 -12.29
C SER A 162 31.49 -4.87 -11.21
N PRO A 163 31.44 -6.21 -11.10
CA PRO A 163 30.65 -6.90 -10.07
C PRO A 163 31.05 -6.53 -8.64
N ILE A 164 32.26 -6.01 -8.44
CA ILE A 164 32.78 -5.55 -7.15
C ILE A 164 32.19 -4.19 -6.74
N SER A 165 31.60 -3.43 -7.66
CA SER A 165 31.14 -2.06 -7.39
C SER A 165 29.68 -1.97 -6.92
N VAL A 166 28.90 -3.05 -6.92
CA VAL A 166 27.51 -3.02 -6.47
C VAL A 166 27.43 -2.75 -4.98
N ALA A 167 28.36 -3.30 -4.20
CA ALA A 167 28.45 -2.98 -2.77
C ALA A 167 28.84 -1.50 -2.52
N SER A 168 29.61 -0.88 -3.42
CA SER A 168 29.98 0.54 -3.34
C SER A 168 28.89 1.48 -3.84
N ASP A 169 28.00 0.99 -4.70
CA ASP A 169 26.90 1.77 -5.27
C ASP A 169 25.62 1.73 -4.39
N PHE A 170 25.53 0.76 -3.48
CA PHE A 170 24.54 0.81 -2.42
C PHE A 170 25.09 1.76 -1.36
N PRO A 171 24.41 2.90 -1.05
CA PRO A 171 24.87 3.81 -0.02
C PRO A 171 24.64 3.20 1.36
N LEU A 172 25.34 2.07 1.61
CA LEU A 172 25.48 1.60 2.99
C LEU A 172 26.48 2.56 3.64
N PRO A 173 26.04 3.29 4.65
CA PRO A 173 26.93 4.18 5.37
C PRO A 173 28.14 3.38 5.87
N ALA A 174 29.31 3.88 5.61
CA ALA A 174 30.53 3.32 6.21
C ALA A 174 30.29 3.21 7.71
N ILE A 175 30.58 2.04 8.28
CA ILE A 175 30.30 1.72 9.69
C ILE A 175 30.85 2.80 10.63
N ASP A 176 31.97 3.43 10.25
CA ASP A 176 32.62 4.51 10.99
C ASP A 176 31.83 5.83 11.02
N SER A 177 30.95 6.09 10.03
CA SER A 177 30.15 7.31 9.98
C SER A 177 28.86 7.22 10.80
N LEU A 178 28.38 6.02 11.13
CA LEU A 178 27.26 5.84 12.09
C LEU A 178 27.61 6.34 13.50
N GLY A 179 28.87 6.16 13.91
CA GLY A 179 29.34 6.70 15.19
C GLY A 179 29.29 8.23 15.27
N SER A 180 29.41 8.93 14.13
CA SER A 180 29.36 10.40 14.09
C SER A 180 27.95 10.97 14.12
N LEU A 181 26.92 10.20 13.70
CA LEU A 181 25.51 10.59 13.78
C LEU A 181 24.97 10.56 15.21
N PHE A 182 25.52 9.68 16.03
CA PHE A 182 25.14 9.54 17.44
C PHE A 182 26.15 10.23 18.35
N GLN A 183 26.54 11.48 18.00
CA GLN A 183 27.17 12.34 18.99
C GLN A 183 26.24 12.44 20.21
N PRO A 184 26.75 12.34 21.42
CA PRO A 184 25.93 12.40 22.62
C PRO A 184 25.10 13.70 22.57
N VAL A 185 23.78 13.55 22.52
CA VAL A 185 22.87 14.69 22.64
C VAL A 185 23.15 15.30 24.01
N GLU A 186 23.73 16.48 24.05
CA GLU A 186 23.99 17.21 25.28
C GLU A 186 22.66 17.72 25.88
N ILE A 187 21.88 16.80 26.43
CA ILE A 187 20.63 17.10 27.14
C ILE A 187 20.94 17.97 28.37
N SER A 188 22.10 17.76 28.98
CA SER A 188 22.63 18.60 30.06
C SER A 188 22.75 20.06 29.63
N GLY A 189 23.21 20.34 28.42
CA GLY A 189 23.25 21.70 27.85
C GLY A 189 21.88 22.31 27.60
N MET A 190 20.93 21.55 27.10
CA MET A 190 19.53 21.98 26.92
C MET A 190 18.84 22.23 28.25
N LEU A 191 18.98 21.37 29.24
CA LEU A 191 18.39 21.56 30.58
C LEU A 191 19.01 22.74 31.31
N ALA A 192 20.30 22.99 31.14
CA ALA A 192 20.96 24.18 31.66
C ALA A 192 20.50 25.45 30.95
N ALA A 193 20.17 25.42 29.65
CA ALA A 193 19.58 26.54 28.92
C ALA A 193 18.15 26.80 29.35
N VAL A 194 17.35 25.76 29.54
CA VAL A 194 15.96 25.86 30.09
C VAL A 194 15.99 26.37 31.53
N GLY A 195 16.93 25.92 32.37
CA GLY A 195 17.11 26.42 33.74
C GLY A 195 17.45 27.92 33.76
N ARG A 196 18.33 28.38 32.85
CA ARG A 196 18.65 29.82 32.71
C ARG A 196 17.44 30.63 32.20
N ALA A 197 16.70 30.07 31.22
CA ALA A 197 15.50 30.75 30.71
C ALA A 197 14.38 30.84 31.76
N ILE A 198 14.19 29.82 32.58
CA ILE A 198 13.25 29.84 33.70
C ILE A 198 13.75 30.84 34.77
N GLY A 199 15.05 30.89 35.09
CA GLY A 199 15.63 31.82 36.02
C GLY A 199 15.48 33.28 35.60
N SER A 200 15.46 33.59 34.29
CA SER A 200 15.25 34.97 33.81
C SER A 200 13.78 35.44 33.87
N PHE A 201 12.83 34.52 34.11
CA PHE A 201 11.40 34.85 34.27
C PHE A 201 11.02 35.23 35.70
N PHE A 202 11.89 34.93 36.70
CA PHE A 202 11.60 35.24 38.10
C PHE A 202 12.38 36.49 38.55
N PRO A 203 11.76 37.35 39.35
CA PRO A 203 12.45 38.50 39.90
C PRO A 203 13.64 38.11 40.80
N ASP A 204 14.68 38.94 40.87
CA ASP A 204 15.96 38.66 41.56
C ASP A 204 15.84 38.25 43.02
N TRP A 205 14.69 38.51 43.69
CA TRP A 205 14.43 38.11 45.08
C TRP A 205 13.93 36.64 45.22
N MET A 206 13.62 35.96 44.10
CA MET A 206 13.12 34.61 44.07
C MET A 206 14.17 33.65 43.45
N VAL A 207 15.33 33.62 44.09
CA VAL A 207 16.44 32.75 43.65
C VAL A 207 16.03 31.27 43.77
N LEU A 208 16.02 30.57 42.66
CA LEU A 208 15.87 29.11 42.68
C LEU A 208 16.92 28.53 43.62
N PRO A 209 16.54 27.71 44.61
CA PRO A 209 17.51 27.15 45.54
C PRO A 209 18.60 26.39 44.76
N GLY A 210 19.87 26.65 45.05
CA GLY A 210 21.02 26.05 44.37
C GLY A 210 20.98 24.52 44.32
N TRP A 211 20.29 23.89 45.26
CA TRP A 211 20.07 22.44 45.26
C TRP A 211 19.17 21.97 44.07
N LEU A 212 18.20 22.81 43.63
CA LEU A 212 17.32 22.47 42.48
C LEU A 212 18.09 22.52 41.18
N ALA A 213 19.00 23.46 41.01
CA ALA A 213 19.90 23.52 39.87
C ALA A 213 20.87 22.30 39.85
N ALA A 214 21.35 21.88 41.04
CA ALA A 214 22.16 20.68 41.16
C ALA A 214 21.36 19.40 40.84
N VAL A 215 20.12 19.28 41.29
CA VAL A 215 19.23 18.14 40.96
C VAL A 215 18.94 18.08 39.49
N LEU A 216 18.63 19.20 38.85
CA LEU A 216 18.41 19.27 37.39
C LEU A 216 19.69 18.91 36.61
N GLY A 217 20.86 19.32 37.09
CA GLY A 217 22.15 18.91 36.52
C GLY A 217 22.40 17.41 36.63
N ILE A 218 22.12 16.81 37.80
CA ILE A 218 22.26 15.34 38.00
C ILE A 218 21.27 14.55 37.14
N ILE A 219 20.02 15.03 37.02
CA ILE A 219 18.99 14.44 36.12
C ILE A 219 19.45 14.53 34.67
N GLY A 220 20.04 15.68 34.26
CA GLY A 220 20.60 15.86 32.92
C GLY A 220 21.72 14.88 32.62
N LEU A 221 22.69 14.75 33.52
CA LEU A 221 23.80 13.80 33.37
C LEU A 221 23.34 12.34 33.36
N ALA A 222 22.35 11.98 34.18
CA ALA A 222 21.76 10.64 34.19
C ALA A 222 20.96 10.37 32.87
N ALA A 223 20.26 11.37 32.36
CA ALA A 223 19.54 11.29 31.08
C ALA A 223 20.51 11.18 29.89
N ASP A 224 21.59 11.95 29.89
CA ASP A 224 22.65 11.85 28.85
C ASP A 224 23.28 10.46 28.86
N TRP A 225 23.57 9.91 30.05
CA TRP A 225 24.18 8.58 30.17
C TRP A 225 23.23 7.46 29.73
N THR A 226 21.96 7.50 30.16
CA THR A 226 20.96 6.48 29.79
C THR A 226 20.56 6.59 28.32
N LEU A 227 20.34 7.79 27.79
CA LEU A 227 20.01 8.01 26.39
C LEU A 227 21.18 7.66 25.47
N GLY A 228 22.40 8.04 25.86
CA GLY A 228 23.64 7.69 25.17
C GLY A 228 23.84 6.18 25.10
N LEU A 229 23.55 5.45 26.16
CA LEU A 229 23.66 3.99 26.21
C LEU A 229 22.58 3.31 25.34
N VAL A 230 21.35 3.81 25.35
CA VAL A 230 20.29 3.33 24.47
C VAL A 230 20.61 3.60 22.99
N LEU A 231 21.07 4.81 22.67
CA LEU A 231 21.46 5.17 21.30
C LEU A 231 22.66 4.34 20.83
N TYR A 232 23.63 4.07 21.70
CA TYR A 232 24.75 3.18 21.40
C TYR A 232 24.29 1.77 21.02
N TRP A 233 23.38 1.16 21.81
CA TRP A 233 22.85 -0.16 21.50
C TRP A 233 21.97 -0.16 20.23
N VAL A 234 21.21 0.88 20.00
CA VAL A 234 20.43 1.06 18.75
C VAL A 234 21.37 1.18 17.55
N ALA A 235 22.45 1.95 17.67
CA ALA A 235 23.46 2.07 16.63
C ALA A 235 24.14 0.73 16.34
N LEU A 236 24.50 -0.02 17.37
CA LEU A 236 25.16 -1.32 17.26
C LEU A 236 24.23 -2.37 16.60
N ILE A 237 22.95 -2.38 16.95
CA ILE A 237 21.95 -3.24 16.29
C ILE A 237 21.78 -2.82 14.83
N LEU A 238 21.70 -1.53 14.55
CA LEU A 238 21.57 -1.01 13.19
C LEU A 238 22.79 -1.36 12.34
N GLN A 239 24.01 -1.23 12.91
CA GLN A 239 25.26 -1.65 12.26
C GLN A 239 25.25 -3.16 11.95
N ALA A 240 24.84 -3.99 12.88
CA ALA A 240 24.75 -5.43 12.67
C ALA A 240 23.74 -5.79 11.57
N VAL A 241 22.59 -5.10 11.53
CA VAL A 241 21.58 -5.28 10.48
C VAL A 241 22.13 -4.83 9.13
N LEU A 242 22.78 -3.66 9.07
CA LEU A 242 23.37 -3.15 7.83
C LEU A 242 24.51 -4.03 7.33
N ALA A 243 25.39 -4.54 8.23
CA ALA A 243 26.43 -5.50 7.88
C ALA A 243 25.85 -6.82 7.34
N LEU A 244 24.73 -7.25 7.88
CA LEU A 244 24.03 -8.45 7.39
C LEU A 244 23.40 -8.21 6.03
N VAL A 245 22.84 -7.02 5.80
CA VAL A 245 22.30 -6.60 4.49
C VAL A 245 23.41 -6.47 3.47
N SER A 246 24.56 -5.85 3.80
CA SER A 246 25.70 -5.76 2.89
C SER A 246 26.24 -7.12 2.49
N TRP A 247 26.38 -8.03 3.45
CA TRP A 247 26.79 -9.41 3.18
C TRP A 247 25.80 -10.16 2.25
N PHE A 248 24.49 -9.96 2.44
CA PHE A 248 23.48 -10.50 1.51
C PHE A 248 23.57 -9.88 0.12
N VAL A 249 23.84 -8.58 0.02
CA VAL A 249 24.01 -7.89 -1.27
C VAL A 249 25.27 -8.41 -1.97
N GLU A 250 26.41 -8.54 -1.28
CA GLU A 250 27.64 -9.11 -1.82
C GLU A 250 27.46 -10.58 -2.28
N LEU A 251 26.74 -11.38 -1.49
CA LEU A 251 26.41 -12.76 -1.85
C LEU A 251 25.51 -12.81 -3.09
N ALA A 252 24.50 -11.95 -3.16
CA ALA A 252 23.62 -11.86 -4.32
C ALA A 252 24.35 -11.40 -5.56
N ASP A 253 25.27 -10.46 -5.42
CA ASP A 253 26.13 -9.95 -6.48
C ASP A 253 27.04 -11.07 -7.02
N SER A 254 27.66 -11.83 -6.12
CA SER A 254 28.48 -12.99 -6.48
C SER A 254 27.67 -14.06 -7.23
N ILE A 255 26.43 -14.32 -6.79
CA ILE A 255 25.56 -15.32 -7.44
C ILE A 255 25.08 -14.84 -8.82
N VAL A 256 24.74 -13.55 -8.95
CA VAL A 256 24.27 -12.97 -10.22
C VAL A 256 25.42 -12.79 -11.21
N ALA A 257 26.59 -12.42 -10.73
CA ALA A 257 27.79 -12.26 -11.55
C ALA A 257 28.36 -13.62 -12.03
N LEU A 258 28.11 -14.71 -11.32
CA LEU A 258 28.64 -16.04 -11.63
C LEU A 258 28.30 -16.53 -13.06
N PRO A 259 27.04 -16.52 -13.52
CA PRO A 259 26.72 -16.92 -14.89
C PRO A 259 27.31 -15.96 -15.95
N PHE A 260 27.37 -14.66 -15.65
CA PHE A 260 27.95 -13.68 -16.57
C PHE A 260 29.48 -13.82 -16.65
N ASN A 261 30.16 -14.08 -15.54
CA ASN A 261 31.60 -14.35 -15.52
C ASN A 261 31.95 -15.68 -16.20
N ILE A 262 31.10 -16.71 -16.10
CA ILE A 262 31.30 -17.99 -16.78
C ILE A 262 31.09 -17.84 -18.29
N LEU A 263 30.10 -17.08 -18.73
CA LEU A 263 29.80 -16.82 -20.14
C LEU A 263 30.87 -15.91 -20.79
N ASP A 264 31.42 -14.97 -20.04
CA ASP A 264 32.40 -13.98 -20.51
C ASP A 264 33.85 -14.49 -20.41
N GLY A 265 34.14 -15.37 -19.46
CA GLY A 265 35.49 -15.92 -19.23
C GLY A 265 36.08 -16.73 -20.41
N SER A 266 35.23 -17.13 -21.36
CA SER A 266 35.69 -17.82 -22.59
C SER A 266 36.00 -16.89 -23.76
N ASN A 267 35.59 -15.58 -23.69
CA ASN A 267 35.70 -14.65 -24.83
C ASN A 267 36.21 -13.25 -24.47
N ALA A 268 36.59 -12.99 -23.21
CA ALA A 268 36.89 -11.64 -22.70
C ALA A 268 38.31 -11.12 -23.09
N ALA A 269 39.18 -11.98 -23.60
CA ALA A 269 40.54 -11.57 -23.97
C ALA A 269 40.50 -10.71 -25.25
N GLY A 270 40.39 -9.38 -25.07
CA GLY A 270 40.58 -8.43 -26.17
C GLY A 270 39.37 -7.56 -26.54
N ARG A 271 38.21 -7.69 -25.87
CA ARG A 271 37.06 -6.78 -26.07
C ARG A 271 37.17 -5.53 -25.18
N PRO A 272 36.83 -4.36 -25.73
CA PRO A 272 36.73 -3.16 -24.88
C PRO A 272 35.67 -3.35 -23.81
N PRO A 273 35.82 -2.76 -22.61
CA PRO A 273 34.87 -2.88 -21.48
C PRO A 273 33.42 -2.49 -21.84
N GLU A 274 33.24 -1.81 -22.97
CA GLU A 274 31.94 -1.31 -23.46
C GLU A 274 31.08 -2.41 -24.11
N GLU A 275 31.63 -3.54 -24.48
CA GLU A 275 30.91 -4.66 -25.13
C GLU A 275 30.58 -5.82 -24.18
N LEU A 276 30.93 -5.70 -22.89
CA LEU A 276 30.59 -6.71 -21.89
C LEU A 276 29.10 -6.69 -21.58
N TRP A 277 28.50 -7.86 -21.45
CA TRP A 277 27.08 -8.08 -21.17
C TRP A 277 26.68 -7.62 -19.74
N ALA A 278 26.86 -6.34 -19.43
CA ALA A 278 26.43 -5.78 -18.17
C ALA A 278 25.07 -5.06 -18.35
N LEU A 279 24.19 -5.23 -17.36
CA LEU A 279 22.96 -4.43 -17.27
C LEU A 279 23.38 -3.00 -16.93
N GLU A 280 23.39 -2.09 -17.92
CA GLU A 280 23.72 -0.69 -17.69
C GLU A 280 22.87 -0.09 -16.57
N LYS A 281 23.51 0.64 -15.64
CA LYS A 281 22.81 1.32 -14.54
C LYS A 281 21.90 2.40 -15.09
N VAL A 282 20.59 2.25 -14.82
CA VAL A 282 19.59 3.26 -15.18
C VAL A 282 19.30 4.11 -13.95
N PRO A 283 19.64 5.40 -13.95
CA PRO A 283 19.37 6.28 -12.81
C PRO A 283 17.86 6.36 -12.55
N THR A 284 17.49 6.37 -11.29
CA THR A 284 16.08 6.36 -10.84
C THR A 284 15.29 7.59 -11.28
N GLU A 285 15.97 8.66 -11.68
CA GLU A 285 15.36 9.85 -12.28
C GLU A 285 14.66 9.58 -13.62
N LYS A 286 15.10 8.53 -14.33
CA LYS A 286 14.48 8.07 -15.59
C LYS A 286 13.31 7.11 -15.34
N TRP A 287 13.10 6.67 -14.09
CA TRP A 287 12.01 5.77 -13.76
C TRP A 287 10.70 6.54 -13.67
N GLY A 288 9.66 6.00 -14.26
CA GLY A 288 8.37 6.68 -14.28
C GLY A 288 7.24 5.84 -14.85
N GLY A 289 6.11 6.50 -15.11
CA GLY A 289 4.93 5.89 -15.66
C GLY A 289 4.26 4.89 -14.72
N LEU A 290 3.46 3.99 -15.28
CA LEU A 290 2.75 2.95 -14.55
C LEU A 290 3.71 2.02 -13.77
N PHE A 291 4.91 1.82 -14.30
CA PHE A 291 5.96 1.05 -13.65
C PHE A 291 6.25 1.56 -12.24
N VAL A 292 6.45 2.86 -12.07
CA VAL A 292 6.74 3.46 -10.76
C VAL A 292 5.53 3.38 -9.82
N ASN A 293 4.30 3.56 -10.31
CA ASN A 293 3.12 3.36 -9.49
C ASN A 293 3.04 1.93 -8.95
N LEU A 294 3.28 0.92 -9.81
CA LEU A 294 3.30 -0.47 -9.40
C LEU A 294 4.42 -0.77 -8.41
N LEU A 295 5.62 -0.24 -8.65
CA LEU A 295 6.76 -0.38 -7.76
C LEU A 295 6.44 0.16 -6.36
N ILE A 296 5.97 1.40 -6.27
CA ILE A 296 5.64 2.05 -5.00
C ILE A 296 4.50 1.31 -4.29
N ALA A 297 3.48 0.90 -5.03
CA ALA A 297 2.37 0.13 -4.46
C ALA A 297 2.85 -1.20 -3.87
N ILE A 298 3.64 -1.97 -4.63
CA ILE A 298 4.12 -3.28 -4.19
C ILE A 298 5.04 -3.14 -2.97
N VAL A 299 6.00 -2.23 -3.02
CA VAL A 299 6.92 -1.99 -1.88
C VAL A 299 6.14 -1.51 -0.66
N GLY A 300 5.22 -0.57 -0.83
CA GLY A 300 4.38 -0.06 0.25
C GLY A 300 3.48 -1.15 0.86
N ILE A 301 2.84 -1.99 0.04
CA ILE A 301 2.01 -3.11 0.48
C ILE A 301 2.84 -4.14 1.24
N VAL A 302 3.96 -4.57 0.66
CA VAL A 302 4.83 -5.61 1.22
C VAL A 302 5.45 -5.16 2.55
N ALA A 303 5.93 -3.92 2.62
CA ALA A 303 6.56 -3.37 3.82
C ALA A 303 5.53 -3.03 4.92
N SER A 304 4.34 -2.55 4.54
CA SER A 304 3.34 -2.09 5.51
C SER A 304 2.81 -3.21 6.42
N LEU A 305 2.66 -4.42 5.90
CA LEU A 305 2.09 -5.53 6.66
C LEU A 305 2.98 -5.96 7.85
N PRO A 306 4.26 -6.31 7.67
CA PRO A 306 5.11 -6.70 8.79
C PRO A 306 5.33 -5.54 9.78
N ILE A 307 5.59 -4.33 9.28
CA ILE A 307 5.78 -3.16 10.14
C ILE A 307 4.49 -2.85 10.90
N GLY A 308 3.34 -2.91 10.25
CA GLY A 308 2.03 -2.69 10.86
C GLY A 308 1.70 -3.72 11.95
N ILE A 309 2.03 -5.01 11.74
CA ILE A 309 1.88 -6.05 12.76
C ILE A 309 2.76 -5.73 13.98
N LEU A 310 4.03 -5.38 13.76
CA LEU A 310 4.96 -5.02 14.85
C LEU A 310 4.46 -3.80 15.65
N LEU A 311 4.00 -2.76 14.98
CA LEU A 311 3.44 -1.56 15.61
C LEU A 311 2.15 -1.88 16.40
N ALA A 312 1.26 -2.71 15.85
CA ALA A 312 0.04 -3.12 16.54
C ALA A 312 0.33 -3.94 17.82
N LEU A 313 1.30 -4.84 17.74
CA LEU A 313 1.78 -5.60 18.90
C LEU A 313 2.51 -4.70 19.90
N GLY A 314 3.33 -3.77 19.42
CA GLY A 314 4.00 -2.76 20.25
C GLY A 314 3.02 -1.89 21.04
N ARG A 315 1.93 -1.43 20.40
CA ARG A 315 0.83 -0.70 21.08
C ARG A 315 0.17 -1.50 22.19
N ARG A 316 0.16 -2.84 22.11
CA ARG A 316 -0.38 -3.74 23.15
C ARG A 316 0.68 -4.24 24.14
N SER A 317 1.93 -3.84 23.98
CA SER A 317 3.03 -4.25 24.84
C SER A 317 2.84 -3.82 26.30
N LYS A 318 3.32 -4.65 27.23
CA LYS A 318 3.43 -4.29 28.64
C LYS A 318 4.62 -3.38 28.92
N MET A 319 5.58 -3.28 27.99
CA MET A 319 6.74 -2.39 28.10
C MET A 319 6.30 -0.94 27.79
N PRO A 320 6.39 0.00 28.75
CA PRO A 320 5.85 1.34 28.59
C PRO A 320 6.49 2.10 27.43
N ILE A 321 7.80 2.01 27.26
CA ILE A 321 8.53 2.70 26.19
C ILE A 321 8.05 2.23 24.82
N VAL A 322 8.01 0.91 24.58
CA VAL A 322 7.57 0.33 23.30
C VAL A 322 6.13 0.74 22.98
N LYS A 323 5.26 0.71 24.00
CA LYS A 323 3.86 1.11 23.87
C LYS A 323 3.73 2.60 23.48
N VAL A 324 4.42 3.48 24.22
CA VAL A 324 4.36 4.92 24.00
C VAL A 324 4.89 5.28 22.62
N LEU A 325 6.05 4.76 22.22
CA LEU A 325 6.63 5.01 20.90
C LEU A 325 5.72 4.52 19.76
N SER A 326 5.16 3.31 19.90
CA SER A 326 4.23 2.78 18.90
C SER A 326 2.95 3.63 18.80
N VAL A 327 2.40 4.09 19.93
CA VAL A 327 1.20 4.94 19.94
C VAL A 327 1.51 6.29 19.31
N ILE A 328 2.58 6.96 19.71
CA ILE A 328 2.99 8.26 19.16
C ILE A 328 3.16 8.15 17.64
N PHE A 329 3.91 7.13 17.17
CA PHE A 329 4.13 6.94 15.74
C PHE A 329 2.82 6.74 14.98
N ILE A 330 1.95 5.83 15.44
CA ILE A 330 0.69 5.52 14.75
C ILE A 330 -0.22 6.76 14.70
N GLU A 331 -0.42 7.43 15.85
CA GLU A 331 -1.32 8.58 15.90
C GLU A 331 -0.77 9.79 15.13
N PHE A 332 0.53 10.04 15.21
CA PHE A 332 1.19 11.13 14.46
C PHE A 332 1.06 10.91 12.96
N VAL A 333 1.47 9.75 12.46
CA VAL A 333 1.46 9.47 11.02
C VAL A 333 0.03 9.47 10.45
N ARG A 334 -0.95 8.96 11.20
CA ARG A 334 -2.36 8.98 10.79
C ARG A 334 -3.02 10.36 10.90
N GLY A 335 -2.48 11.23 11.75
CA GLY A 335 -2.95 12.61 11.89
C GLY A 335 -2.45 13.57 10.81
N VAL A 336 -1.44 13.17 10.04
CA VAL A 336 -0.83 13.99 9.00
C VAL A 336 -1.32 13.56 7.61
N PRO A 337 -1.66 14.48 6.70
CA PRO A 337 -2.01 14.14 5.32
C PRO A 337 -0.87 13.41 4.62
N PHE A 338 -1.19 12.39 3.80
CA PHE A 338 -0.19 11.60 3.09
C PHE A 338 0.76 12.44 2.23
N ILE A 339 0.24 13.45 1.54
CA ILE A 339 1.05 14.37 0.73
C ILE A 339 2.13 15.07 1.56
N THR A 340 1.82 15.46 2.80
CA THR A 340 2.77 16.08 3.72
C THR A 340 3.89 15.11 4.09
N VAL A 341 3.56 13.83 4.33
CA VAL A 341 4.55 12.77 4.60
C VAL A 341 5.49 12.59 3.41
N LEU A 342 4.95 12.62 2.17
CA LEU A 342 5.78 12.56 0.96
C LEU A 342 6.75 13.75 0.85
N PHE A 343 6.27 14.97 1.11
CA PHE A 343 7.13 16.16 1.15
C PHE A 343 8.20 16.07 2.24
N MET A 344 7.82 15.65 3.44
CA MET A 344 8.78 15.44 4.52
C MET A 344 9.85 14.43 4.13
N ALA A 345 9.45 13.29 3.59
CA ALA A 345 10.38 12.25 3.17
C ALA A 345 11.29 12.71 2.02
N ASN A 346 10.76 13.45 1.04
CA ASN A 346 11.54 13.85 -0.13
C ASN A 346 12.41 15.08 0.11
N THR A 347 11.90 16.09 0.81
CA THR A 347 12.55 17.42 0.92
C THR A 347 13.24 17.60 2.26
N MET A 348 12.66 17.14 3.36
CA MET A 348 13.22 17.36 4.69
C MET A 348 14.23 16.30 5.08
N LEU A 349 14.02 15.02 4.69
CA LEU A 349 14.95 13.94 5.04
C LEU A 349 16.43 14.26 4.66
N PRO A 350 16.73 14.78 3.46
CA PRO A 350 18.09 15.13 3.09
C PRO A 350 18.73 16.23 3.96
N ILE A 351 17.93 17.09 4.59
CA ILE A 351 18.45 18.16 5.47
C ILE A 351 18.97 17.59 6.79
N PHE A 352 18.38 16.46 7.24
CA PHE A 352 18.74 15.83 8.51
C PHE A 352 19.76 14.70 8.36
N VAL A 353 20.06 14.28 7.12
CA VAL A 353 20.97 13.18 6.84
C VAL A 353 22.17 13.74 6.09
N PRO A 354 23.43 13.38 6.45
CA PRO A 354 24.62 13.78 5.69
C PRO A 354 24.50 13.44 4.21
N ASP A 355 25.11 14.24 3.34
CA ASP A 355 25.02 14.06 1.87
C ASP A 355 25.44 12.66 1.43
N GLU A 356 26.45 12.08 2.09
CA GLU A 356 26.94 10.72 1.85
C GLU A 356 25.89 9.63 2.11
N TRP A 357 24.89 9.92 2.95
CA TRP A 357 23.84 9.02 3.38
C TRP A 357 22.47 9.37 2.78
N SER A 358 22.43 10.44 1.98
CA SER A 358 21.18 10.89 1.41
C SER A 358 20.61 9.82 0.48
N PRO A 359 19.47 9.20 0.83
CA PRO A 359 18.91 8.15 0.00
C PRO A 359 18.54 8.71 -1.37
N ASP A 360 18.56 7.85 -2.37
CA ASP A 360 18.12 8.14 -3.72
C ASP A 360 16.72 8.78 -3.76
N LYS A 361 16.49 9.66 -4.74
CA LYS A 361 15.26 10.43 -4.89
C LYS A 361 14.00 9.56 -4.91
N LEU A 362 14.07 8.34 -5.43
CA LEU A 362 12.96 7.38 -5.43
C LEU A 362 12.82 6.66 -4.08
N LEU A 363 13.93 6.37 -3.40
CA LEU A 363 13.90 5.66 -2.13
C LEU A 363 13.25 6.46 -1.01
N ARG A 364 13.42 7.79 -1.00
CA ARG A 364 12.84 8.69 0.00
C ARG A 364 11.32 8.57 0.10
N PRO A 365 10.54 8.77 -0.99
CA PRO A 365 9.09 8.58 -0.93
C PRO A 365 8.68 7.12 -0.72
N LEU A 366 9.47 6.12 -1.18
CA LEU A 366 9.20 4.72 -0.89
C LEU A 366 9.17 4.42 0.62
N VAL A 367 10.13 4.94 1.37
CA VAL A 367 10.17 4.83 2.83
C VAL A 367 8.97 5.56 3.45
N GLY A 368 8.67 6.78 2.99
CA GLY A 368 7.51 7.54 3.45
C GLY A 368 6.19 6.79 3.25
N VAL A 369 5.98 6.23 2.06
CA VAL A 369 4.80 5.40 1.72
C VAL A 369 4.73 4.16 2.60
N ALA A 370 5.83 3.45 2.79
CA ALA A 370 5.88 2.24 3.60
C ALA A 370 5.51 2.52 5.07
N LEU A 371 6.08 3.57 5.65
CA LEU A 371 5.81 3.97 7.04
C LEU A 371 4.38 4.49 7.22
N PHE A 372 3.89 5.32 6.28
CA PHE A 372 2.51 5.79 6.28
C PHE A 372 1.52 4.64 6.23
N SER A 373 1.69 3.74 5.26
CA SER A 373 0.82 2.57 5.09
C SER A 373 0.89 1.62 6.29
N ALA A 374 2.08 1.49 6.93
CA ALA A 374 2.27 0.68 8.12
C ALA A 374 1.46 1.19 9.32
N ALA A 375 1.31 2.51 9.49
CA ALA A 375 0.50 3.08 10.56
C ALA A 375 -1.00 2.74 10.39
N TYR A 376 -1.52 2.81 9.17
CA TYR A 376 -2.90 2.38 8.86
C TYR A 376 -3.07 0.86 9.01
N MET A 377 -2.07 0.09 8.57
CA MET A 377 -2.08 -1.36 8.73
C MET A 377 -2.04 -1.77 10.20
N ALA A 378 -1.27 -1.05 11.04
CA ALA A 378 -1.23 -1.29 12.48
C ALA A 378 -2.62 -1.16 13.12
N GLU A 379 -3.41 -0.19 12.67
CA GLU A 379 -4.77 0.02 13.17
C GLU A 379 -5.73 -1.08 12.70
N ASN A 380 -5.62 -1.52 11.44
CA ASN A 380 -6.38 -2.67 10.94
C ASN A 380 -6.07 -3.93 11.76
N VAL A 381 -4.78 -4.21 11.99
CA VAL A 381 -4.33 -5.35 12.80
C VAL A 381 -4.81 -5.23 14.25
N ARG A 382 -4.74 -4.03 14.83
CA ARG A 382 -5.26 -3.77 16.19
C ARG A 382 -6.75 -4.09 16.30
N GLY A 383 -7.55 -3.61 15.34
CA GLY A 383 -8.99 -3.91 15.26
C GLY A 383 -9.24 -5.43 15.21
N GLY A 384 -8.50 -6.14 14.38
CA GLY A 384 -8.60 -7.59 14.28
C GLY A 384 -8.18 -8.33 15.55
N LEU A 385 -7.09 -7.88 16.21
CA LEU A 385 -6.64 -8.45 17.49
C LEU A 385 -7.67 -8.24 18.61
N GLN A 386 -8.47 -7.18 18.56
CA GLN A 386 -9.55 -6.93 19.52
C GLN A 386 -10.79 -7.80 19.27
N ALA A 387 -11.00 -8.23 18.02
CA ALA A 387 -12.11 -9.10 17.66
C ALA A 387 -11.90 -10.58 18.05
N ILE A 388 -10.68 -10.97 18.42
CA ILE A 388 -10.38 -12.34 18.86
C ILE A 388 -10.97 -12.56 20.27
N PRO A 389 -11.76 -13.62 20.51
CA PRO A 389 -12.30 -13.95 21.81
C PRO A 389 -11.20 -14.15 22.85
N LYS A 390 -11.41 -13.63 24.08
CA LYS A 390 -10.45 -13.76 25.20
C LYS A 390 -10.09 -15.22 25.51
N GLY A 391 -11.02 -16.14 25.34
CA GLY A 391 -10.82 -17.57 25.55
C GLY A 391 -9.69 -18.17 24.71
N GLN A 392 -9.37 -17.60 23.54
CA GLN A 392 -8.20 -18.04 22.75
C GLN A 392 -6.87 -17.72 23.45
N HIS A 393 -6.80 -16.58 24.13
CA HIS A 393 -5.63 -16.20 24.92
C HIS A 393 -5.55 -17.03 26.21
N GLU A 394 -6.65 -17.16 26.91
CA GLU A 394 -6.75 -17.88 28.18
C GLU A 394 -6.46 -19.38 28.00
N GLY A 395 -7.04 -20.00 26.96
CA GLY A 395 -6.77 -21.40 26.62
C GLY A 395 -5.31 -21.66 26.26
N ALA A 396 -4.69 -20.77 25.49
CA ALA A 396 -3.27 -20.88 25.17
C ALA A 396 -2.38 -20.75 26.42
N MET A 397 -2.70 -19.84 27.34
CA MET A 397 -1.99 -19.69 28.60
C MET A 397 -2.16 -20.93 29.52
N ALA A 398 -3.37 -21.49 29.57
CA ALA A 398 -3.64 -22.70 30.35
C ALA A 398 -2.82 -23.91 29.84
N LEU A 399 -2.52 -23.95 28.53
CA LEU A 399 -1.63 -24.97 27.94
C LEU A 399 -0.14 -24.64 28.07
N GLY A 400 0.25 -23.60 28.82
CA GLY A 400 1.65 -23.20 29.01
C GLY A 400 2.32 -22.66 27.73
N ILE A 401 1.56 -22.26 26.69
CA ILE A 401 2.12 -21.73 25.46
C ILE A 401 2.69 -20.33 25.69
N SER A 402 3.98 -20.11 25.32
CA SER A 402 4.62 -18.81 25.47
C SER A 402 3.94 -17.75 24.63
N TYR A 403 4.00 -16.47 25.05
CA TYR A 403 3.34 -15.34 24.39
C TYR A 403 3.60 -15.27 22.88
N TRP A 404 4.85 -15.37 22.44
CA TRP A 404 5.20 -15.30 21.02
C TRP A 404 4.69 -16.49 20.21
N LYS A 405 4.70 -17.70 20.79
CA LYS A 405 4.11 -18.88 20.14
C LYS A 405 2.58 -18.73 20.03
N MET A 406 1.92 -18.25 21.08
CA MET A 406 0.48 -17.96 21.08
C MET A 406 0.11 -16.94 20.00
N ILE A 407 0.82 -15.80 19.95
CA ILE A 407 0.59 -14.78 18.92
C ILE A 407 0.78 -15.37 17.54
N ARG A 408 1.91 -16.02 17.25
CA ARG A 408 2.26 -16.50 15.90
C ARG A 408 1.36 -17.64 15.42
N LEU A 409 1.01 -18.60 16.28
CA LEU A 409 0.33 -19.84 15.88
C LEU A 409 -1.19 -19.78 16.03
N ILE A 410 -1.71 -18.99 16.98
CA ILE A 410 -3.13 -19.00 17.33
C ILE A 410 -3.78 -17.65 16.99
N VAL A 411 -3.31 -16.57 17.59
CA VAL A 411 -4.01 -15.27 17.52
C VAL A 411 -3.84 -14.58 16.17
N LEU A 412 -2.60 -14.43 15.70
CA LEU A 412 -2.30 -13.69 14.48
C LEU A 412 -2.93 -14.30 13.23
N PRO A 413 -2.90 -15.62 12.99
CA PRO A 413 -3.58 -16.21 11.83
C PRO A 413 -5.09 -15.95 11.81
N GLN A 414 -5.75 -16.05 12.98
CA GLN A 414 -7.18 -15.76 13.10
C GLN A 414 -7.45 -14.26 12.88
N THR A 415 -6.62 -13.40 13.45
CA THR A 415 -6.69 -11.94 13.26
C THR A 415 -6.59 -11.59 11.79
N LEU A 416 -5.56 -12.07 11.08
CA LEU A 416 -5.37 -11.78 9.66
C LEU A 416 -6.55 -12.22 8.82
N MET A 417 -7.14 -13.39 9.10
CA MET A 417 -8.34 -13.84 8.39
C MET A 417 -9.52 -12.88 8.55
N LEU A 418 -9.71 -12.31 9.73
CA LEU A 418 -10.81 -11.38 10.00
C LEU A 418 -10.65 -10.03 9.30
N ILE A 419 -9.40 -9.58 9.11
CA ILE A 419 -9.10 -8.24 8.60
C ILE A 419 -8.73 -8.22 7.10
N ILE A 420 -8.75 -9.36 6.40
CA ILE A 420 -8.44 -9.40 4.95
C ILE A 420 -9.21 -8.35 4.15
N PRO A 421 -10.54 -8.14 4.33
CA PRO A 421 -11.25 -7.12 3.56
C PRO A 421 -10.72 -5.71 3.83
N SER A 422 -10.41 -5.41 5.10
CA SER A 422 -9.86 -4.11 5.51
C SER A 422 -8.44 -3.90 4.95
N ILE A 423 -7.61 -4.95 4.97
CA ILE A 423 -6.26 -4.93 4.38
C ILE A 423 -6.34 -4.62 2.89
N VAL A 424 -7.19 -5.31 2.13
CA VAL A 424 -7.30 -5.10 0.69
C VAL A 424 -7.84 -3.70 0.38
N ASN A 425 -8.78 -3.19 1.16
CA ASN A 425 -9.26 -1.81 1.02
C ASN A 425 -8.14 -0.79 1.24
N SER A 426 -7.26 -1.03 2.22
CA SER A 426 -6.07 -0.18 2.44
C SER A 426 -5.10 -0.26 1.25
N PHE A 427 -4.91 -1.43 0.64
CA PHE A 427 -4.06 -1.59 -0.54
C PHE A 427 -4.64 -0.90 -1.78
N ILE A 428 -5.97 -0.97 -1.98
CA ILE A 428 -6.65 -0.23 -3.05
C ILE A 428 -6.48 1.29 -2.84
N GLY A 429 -6.59 1.75 -1.60
CA GLY A 429 -6.31 3.14 -1.23
C GLY A 429 -4.88 3.51 -1.60
N LEU A 430 -3.91 2.76 -1.09
CA LEU A 430 -2.49 2.98 -1.34
C LEU A 430 -2.15 3.02 -2.84
N PHE A 431 -2.68 2.08 -3.65
CA PHE A 431 -2.45 2.06 -5.09
C PHE A 431 -2.93 3.36 -5.77
N LYS A 432 -4.07 3.90 -5.35
CA LYS A 432 -4.54 5.21 -5.85
C LYS A 432 -3.65 6.36 -5.37
N ASP A 433 -3.21 6.30 -4.12
CA ASP A 433 -2.38 7.34 -3.51
C ASP A 433 -0.97 7.40 -4.11
N THR A 434 -0.51 6.35 -4.83
CA THR A 434 0.76 6.41 -5.56
C THR A 434 0.82 7.52 -6.60
N THR A 435 -0.32 8.04 -7.08
CA THR A 435 -0.35 9.19 -8.00
C THR A 435 0.13 10.49 -7.35
N LEU A 436 0.12 10.59 -6.03
CA LEU A 436 0.58 11.77 -5.31
C LEU A 436 2.10 11.96 -5.36
N VAL A 437 2.87 10.93 -5.75
CA VAL A 437 4.32 11.05 -5.89
C VAL A 437 4.74 12.01 -7.02
N ALA A 438 3.83 12.31 -7.95
CA ALA A 438 4.04 13.35 -8.95
C ALA A 438 4.37 14.71 -8.33
N VAL A 439 3.82 15.01 -7.15
CA VAL A 439 4.02 16.27 -6.44
C VAL A 439 5.46 16.44 -5.96
N VAL A 440 6.13 15.33 -5.61
CA VAL A 440 7.54 15.32 -5.21
C VAL A 440 8.50 15.13 -6.40
N GLY A 441 7.98 15.28 -7.62
CA GLY A 441 8.78 15.31 -8.85
C GLY A 441 9.15 13.95 -9.43
N ILE A 442 8.40 12.89 -9.07
CA ILE A 442 8.52 11.58 -9.70
C ILE A 442 7.47 11.48 -10.81
N PRO A 443 7.87 11.22 -12.07
CA PRO A 443 6.93 11.15 -13.17
C PRO A 443 6.12 9.84 -13.13
N ASP A 444 5.05 9.84 -12.33
CA ASP A 444 4.10 8.72 -12.25
C ASP A 444 3.26 8.57 -13.53
N PHE A 445 2.36 7.61 -13.56
CA PHE A 445 1.49 7.33 -14.71
C PHE A 445 0.64 8.54 -15.14
N LEU A 446 0.06 9.25 -14.17
CA LEU A 446 -0.76 10.42 -14.45
C LEU A 446 0.08 11.58 -14.97
N LYS A 447 1.26 11.80 -14.37
CA LYS A 447 2.21 12.82 -14.81
C LYS A 447 2.77 12.52 -16.19
N ALA A 448 3.02 11.26 -16.53
CA ALA A 448 3.43 10.87 -17.87
C ALA A 448 2.39 11.26 -18.95
N ILE A 449 1.10 11.07 -18.65
CA ILE A 449 0.00 11.52 -19.52
C ILE A 449 -0.02 13.05 -19.62
N GLU A 450 0.14 13.75 -18.47
CA GLU A 450 0.19 15.21 -18.46
C GLU A 450 1.33 15.78 -19.29
N VAL A 451 2.51 15.19 -19.22
CA VAL A 451 3.67 15.62 -20.01
C VAL A 451 3.37 15.46 -21.51
N ARG A 452 2.85 14.31 -21.92
CA ARG A 452 2.58 14.05 -23.33
C ARG A 452 1.43 14.85 -23.91
N ARG A 453 0.42 15.22 -23.11
CA ARG A 453 -0.67 16.08 -23.59
C ARG A 453 -0.23 17.51 -23.94
N LEU A 454 0.92 17.95 -23.37
CA LEU A 454 1.50 19.27 -23.63
C LEU A 454 2.42 19.25 -24.86
N ASP A 455 2.71 18.08 -25.43
CA ASP A 455 3.49 17.95 -26.65
C ASP A 455 2.75 18.66 -27.81
N PRO A 456 3.36 19.64 -28.50
CA PRO A 456 2.75 20.37 -29.62
C PRO A 456 2.17 19.45 -30.70
N LYS A 457 2.78 18.26 -30.89
CA LYS A 457 2.31 17.25 -31.85
C LYS A 457 0.91 16.76 -31.49
N TRP A 458 0.60 16.61 -30.19
CA TRP A 458 -0.66 16.06 -29.70
C TRP A 458 -1.60 17.11 -29.10
N ALA A 459 -1.14 18.30 -28.76
CA ALA A 459 -1.96 19.32 -28.11
C ALA A 459 -3.31 19.53 -28.81
N GLY A 460 -4.39 19.36 -28.05
CA GLY A 460 -5.76 19.48 -28.61
C GLY A 460 -6.83 19.44 -27.50
N PRO A 461 -8.07 19.88 -27.79
CA PRO A 461 -9.12 20.05 -26.80
C PRO A 461 -9.57 18.73 -26.16
N THR A 462 -9.55 17.62 -26.88
CA THR A 462 -10.03 16.31 -26.42
C THR A 462 -8.93 15.44 -25.81
N ILE A 463 -7.66 15.83 -25.98
CA ILE A 463 -6.51 15.03 -25.53
C ILE A 463 -6.48 14.87 -24.01
N SER A 464 -6.71 15.96 -23.26
CA SER A 464 -6.75 15.91 -21.78
C SER A 464 -7.83 14.97 -21.29
N SER A 465 -9.05 15.11 -21.81
CA SER A 465 -10.18 14.24 -21.42
C SER A 465 -9.93 12.78 -21.77
N THR A 466 -9.32 12.50 -22.94
CA THR A 466 -8.96 11.14 -23.35
C THR A 466 -7.87 10.56 -22.43
N GLY A 467 -6.83 11.33 -22.13
CA GLY A 467 -5.74 10.89 -21.24
C GLY A 467 -6.23 10.56 -19.85
N TYR A 468 -7.04 11.41 -19.22
CA TYR A 468 -7.63 11.15 -17.92
C TYR A 468 -8.63 9.99 -17.94
N LEU A 469 -9.41 9.84 -18.99
CA LEU A 469 -10.30 8.70 -19.18
C LEU A 469 -9.49 7.39 -19.25
N PHE A 470 -8.42 7.38 -20.01
CA PHE A 470 -7.51 6.24 -20.08
C PHE A 470 -6.90 5.91 -18.71
N ALA A 471 -6.41 6.93 -17.98
CA ALA A 471 -5.91 6.74 -16.63
C ALA A 471 -6.97 6.12 -15.71
N ALA A 472 -8.20 6.65 -15.74
CA ALA A 472 -9.31 6.14 -14.95
C ALA A 472 -9.61 4.66 -15.27
N ILE A 473 -9.58 4.27 -16.54
CA ILE A 473 -9.79 2.88 -16.97
C ILE A 473 -8.67 1.97 -16.41
N VAL A 474 -7.42 2.37 -16.55
CA VAL A 474 -6.27 1.58 -16.03
C VAL A 474 -6.37 1.41 -14.51
N PHE A 475 -6.54 2.49 -13.76
CA PHE A 475 -6.72 2.40 -12.30
C PHE A 475 -7.95 1.58 -11.91
N PHE A 476 -9.05 1.73 -12.64
CA PHE A 476 -10.26 0.94 -12.41
C PHE A 476 -10.01 -0.56 -12.57
N ILE A 477 -9.31 -0.99 -13.62
CA ILE A 477 -8.98 -2.41 -13.84
C ILE A 477 -8.22 -3.00 -12.64
N PHE A 478 -7.17 -2.33 -12.18
CA PHE A 478 -6.40 -2.77 -11.01
C PHE A 478 -7.23 -2.78 -9.72
N CYS A 479 -7.92 -1.69 -9.41
CA CYS A 479 -8.75 -1.57 -8.21
C CYS A 479 -9.90 -2.58 -8.21
N PHE A 480 -10.57 -2.77 -9.35
CA PHE A 480 -11.65 -3.75 -9.51
C PHE A 480 -11.14 -5.17 -9.33
N GLY A 481 -9.99 -5.50 -9.92
CA GLY A 481 -9.34 -6.80 -9.73
C GLY A 481 -9.06 -7.09 -8.25
N MET A 482 -8.45 -6.14 -7.53
CA MET A 482 -8.19 -6.27 -6.09
C MET A 482 -9.48 -6.40 -5.28
N ALA A 483 -10.52 -5.60 -5.58
CA ALA A 483 -11.80 -5.66 -4.88
C ALA A 483 -12.53 -7.01 -5.11
N ARG A 484 -12.52 -7.53 -6.35
CA ARG A 484 -13.11 -8.85 -6.67
C ARG A 484 -12.37 -9.97 -5.96
N TYR A 485 -11.06 -9.89 -5.89
CA TYR A 485 -10.25 -10.85 -5.14
C TYR A 485 -10.58 -10.82 -3.64
N SER A 486 -10.72 -9.63 -3.04
CA SER A 486 -11.13 -9.48 -1.63
C SER A 486 -12.43 -10.21 -1.33
N ILE A 487 -13.46 -9.95 -2.14
CA ILE A 487 -14.78 -10.60 -2.00
C ILE A 487 -14.67 -12.14 -2.14
N TYR A 488 -13.86 -12.61 -3.09
CA TYR A 488 -13.61 -14.04 -3.26
C TYR A 488 -12.98 -14.66 -2.01
N MET A 489 -11.93 -14.03 -1.46
CA MET A 489 -11.25 -14.50 -0.26
C MET A 489 -12.16 -14.49 0.97
N GLU A 490 -12.96 -13.45 1.15
CA GLU A 490 -13.94 -13.35 2.23
C GLU A 490 -14.95 -14.50 2.19
N ARG A 491 -15.51 -14.78 1.01
CA ARG A 491 -16.45 -15.92 0.82
C ARG A 491 -15.79 -17.26 1.13
N LYS A 492 -14.55 -17.46 0.68
CA LYS A 492 -13.81 -18.70 0.92
C LYS A 492 -13.51 -18.93 2.40
N LEU A 493 -13.11 -17.87 3.11
CA LEU A 493 -12.78 -17.94 4.55
C LEU A 493 -14.03 -18.11 5.42
N ASN A 494 -15.16 -17.51 5.02
CA ASN A 494 -16.42 -17.62 5.73
C ASN A 494 -17.16 -18.95 5.44
N ALA A 495 -16.86 -19.63 4.34
CA ALA A 495 -17.48 -20.93 4.04
C ALA A 495 -17.17 -22.00 5.08
N GLY A 496 -15.99 -21.97 5.71
CA GLY A 496 -15.60 -22.88 6.80
C GLY A 496 -16.24 -22.61 8.17
N LYS A 497 -16.99 -21.48 8.32
CA LYS A 497 -17.65 -21.10 9.60
C LYS A 497 -19.16 -21.36 9.62
N ARG A 498 -19.73 -21.92 8.54
CA ARG A 498 -21.15 -22.20 8.41
C ARG A 498 -21.55 -23.63 8.86
N HIS A 499 -20.84 -24.16 9.88
CA HIS A 499 -21.26 -25.38 10.58
C HIS A 499 -21.47 -25.11 12.05
#